data_5044112b2f487a5b9c9cf1eb015eb4d7
#
_entry.id   5044112b2f487a5b9c9cf1eb015eb4d7
#
_cell.length_a   1.000
_cell.length_b   1.000
_cell.length_c   1.000
_cell.angle_alpha   90.00
_cell.angle_beta   90.00
_cell.angle_gamma   90.00
#
_symmetry.space_group_name_H-M   'P 1'
#
loop_
_entity.id
_entity.type
_entity.pdbx_description
1 polymer ?
#
loop_
_entity_poly.entity_id
_entity_poly.type
_entity_poly.pdbx_seq_one_letter_code
_entity_poly.pdbx_strand_id
1 'polypeptide(L)'
;MSNKLWWEFWPDQSPAEELAGSLGRMGLDHIDLIYSEVPPPGVTIGEAVGMITDLIQAGTARAWGTLNWTPEQMEEAFRIAGRAGVPGPTATQPPYSLVTREIVEDPAMGRLAADRGVAIVASYTLAGGILTGKYDQDPGAGRAAGTLEQPRVAPGVAAGRELAALAADIGAEPASLAMAFALLNPSVTTVLFGATRPEQIRANLGALDLAARLTPDERDRLAAVGVPR
;
A
#
# COMPACT_ATOMS: atom_id res chain seq x y z
N MET A 1 -6.48 14.99 4.08
CA MET A 1 -7.09 14.28 2.90
C MET A 1 -5.97 13.90 1.94
N SER A 2 -6.02 12.68 1.34
CA SER A 2 -5.06 12.27 0.31
C SER A 2 -5.78 11.84 -0.97
N ASN A 3 -5.12 11.98 -2.10
CA ASN A 3 -5.58 11.54 -3.40
C ASN A 3 -4.41 10.98 -4.21
N LYS A 4 -4.65 10.52 -5.42
CA LYS A 4 -3.69 9.86 -6.29
C LYS A 4 -3.68 10.48 -7.68
N LEU A 5 -2.49 10.54 -8.27
CA LEU A 5 -2.28 10.74 -9.69
C LEU A 5 -2.04 9.37 -10.33
N TRP A 6 -2.94 8.98 -11.19
CA TRP A 6 -2.91 7.68 -11.85
C TRP A 6 -2.23 7.71 -13.23
N TRP A 7 -2.09 8.93 -13.83
CA TRP A 7 -1.59 9.12 -15.20
C TRP A 7 -2.45 8.45 -16.26
N GLU A 8 -3.73 8.17 -15.93
CA GLU A 8 -4.62 7.31 -16.73
C GLU A 8 -4.85 7.87 -18.14
N PHE A 9 -4.89 9.20 -18.26
CA PHE A 9 -5.16 9.89 -19.52
C PHE A 9 -3.95 10.68 -20.04
N TRP A 10 -2.75 10.38 -19.54
CA TRP A 10 -1.54 11.00 -20.06
C TRP A 10 -1.24 10.56 -21.50
N PRO A 11 -0.82 11.44 -22.45
CA PRO A 11 -0.51 12.86 -22.25
C PRO A 11 -1.71 13.82 -22.45
N ASP A 12 -2.90 13.32 -22.77
CA ASP A 12 -4.09 14.13 -23.06
C ASP A 12 -4.61 14.91 -21.83
N GLN A 13 -4.29 14.42 -20.65
CA GLN A 13 -4.60 15.08 -19.38
C GLN A 13 -3.31 15.20 -18.53
N SER A 14 -2.97 16.43 -18.17
CA SER A 14 -1.85 16.70 -17.26
C SER A 14 -2.17 16.34 -15.81
N PRO A 15 -1.15 16.11 -14.94
CA PRO A 15 -1.35 15.93 -13.50
C PRO A 15 -2.15 17.06 -12.83
N ALA A 16 -1.98 18.29 -13.29
CA ALA A 16 -2.74 19.43 -12.78
C ALA A 16 -4.23 19.33 -13.11
N GLU A 17 -4.58 18.94 -14.33
CA GLU A 17 -5.97 18.74 -14.75
C GLU A 17 -6.59 17.53 -14.06
N GLU A 18 -5.85 16.42 -13.89
CA GLU A 18 -6.30 15.23 -13.16
C GLU A 18 -6.64 15.58 -11.70
N LEU A 19 -5.74 16.31 -11.02
CA LEU A 19 -5.98 16.75 -9.65
C LEU A 19 -7.12 17.76 -9.57
N ALA A 20 -7.19 18.74 -10.47
CA ALA A 20 -8.27 19.74 -10.50
C ALA A 20 -9.64 19.07 -10.68
N GLY A 21 -9.75 18.07 -11.57
CA GLY A 21 -10.97 17.28 -11.73
C GLY A 21 -11.37 16.54 -10.46
N SER A 22 -10.39 15.98 -9.73
CA SER A 22 -10.64 15.32 -8.45
C SER A 22 -11.06 16.30 -7.36
N LEU A 23 -10.40 17.44 -7.23
CA LEU A 23 -10.75 18.50 -6.28
C LEU A 23 -12.15 19.02 -6.53
N GLY A 24 -12.51 19.27 -7.79
CA GLY A 24 -13.85 19.72 -8.18
C GLY A 24 -14.95 18.72 -7.76
N ARG A 25 -14.74 17.41 -7.96
CA ARG A 25 -15.68 16.36 -7.51
C ARG A 25 -15.81 16.27 -5.99
N MET A 26 -14.74 16.56 -5.26
CA MET A 26 -14.72 16.53 -3.80
C MET A 26 -15.19 17.84 -3.15
N GLY A 27 -15.33 18.94 -3.91
CA GLY A 27 -15.64 20.26 -3.39
C GLY A 27 -14.50 20.82 -2.52
N LEU A 28 -13.25 20.55 -2.87
CA LEU A 28 -12.05 20.97 -2.15
C LEU A 28 -11.19 21.89 -3.01
N ASP A 29 -10.47 22.81 -2.37
CA ASP A 29 -9.49 23.68 -3.03
C ASP A 29 -8.09 23.08 -3.09
N HIS A 30 -7.80 22.15 -2.16
CA HIS A 30 -6.50 21.47 -2.07
C HIS A 30 -6.62 20.12 -1.35
N ILE A 31 -5.55 19.33 -1.41
CA ILE A 31 -5.35 18.12 -0.61
C ILE A 31 -4.06 18.22 0.20
N ASP A 32 -3.97 17.45 1.30
CA ASP A 32 -2.78 17.45 2.15
C ASP A 32 -1.64 16.62 1.54
N LEU A 33 -1.97 15.49 0.89
CA LEU A 33 -1.00 14.57 0.33
C LEU A 33 -1.46 14.00 -1.01
N ILE A 34 -0.66 14.20 -2.07
CA ILE A 34 -0.87 13.57 -3.37
C ILE A 34 0.09 12.39 -3.54
N TYR A 35 -0.42 11.22 -3.83
CA TYR A 35 0.40 10.08 -4.23
C TYR A 35 0.50 10.02 -5.75
N SER A 36 1.71 9.90 -6.29
CA SER A 36 1.92 9.63 -7.70
C SER A 36 2.13 8.13 -7.93
N GLU A 37 1.35 7.53 -8.81
CA GLU A 37 1.67 6.22 -9.40
C GLU A 37 3.00 6.32 -10.15
N VAL A 38 3.60 5.19 -10.48
CA VAL A 38 4.80 5.14 -11.33
C VAL A 38 4.52 5.92 -12.62
N PRO A 39 5.40 6.87 -13.00
CA PRO A 39 5.21 7.62 -14.23
C PRO A 39 5.09 6.69 -15.45
N PRO A 40 4.25 7.04 -16.45
CA PRO A 40 4.07 6.21 -17.63
C PRO A 40 5.34 6.19 -18.50
N PRO A 41 5.47 5.21 -19.42
CA PRO A 41 6.57 5.17 -20.38
C PRO A 41 6.72 6.50 -21.12
N GLY A 42 7.96 7.01 -21.17
CA GLY A 42 8.29 8.30 -21.80
C GLY A 42 8.31 9.48 -20.84
N VAL A 43 7.86 9.31 -19.60
CA VAL A 43 8.01 10.30 -18.52
C VAL A 43 9.13 9.86 -17.58
N THR A 44 10.17 10.67 -17.46
CA THR A 44 11.27 10.43 -16.51
C THR A 44 10.87 10.76 -15.07
N ILE A 45 11.58 10.20 -14.11
CA ILE A 45 11.39 10.56 -12.69
C ILE A 45 11.59 12.08 -12.49
N GLY A 46 12.52 12.69 -13.22
CA GLY A 46 12.76 14.13 -13.14
C GLY A 46 11.57 14.98 -13.60
N GLU A 47 10.95 14.60 -14.71
CA GLU A 47 9.76 15.28 -15.22
C GLU A 47 8.58 15.09 -14.26
N ALA A 48 8.38 13.88 -13.71
CA ALA A 48 7.33 13.63 -12.72
C ALA A 48 7.53 14.48 -11.45
N VAL A 49 8.76 14.55 -10.92
CA VAL A 49 9.10 15.41 -9.77
C VAL A 49 8.82 16.88 -10.08
N GLY A 50 9.13 17.35 -11.29
CA GLY A 50 8.83 18.72 -11.74
C GLY A 50 7.32 18.98 -11.72
N MET A 51 6.53 18.16 -12.41
CA MET A 51 5.07 18.32 -12.48
C MET A 51 4.40 18.25 -11.10
N ILE A 52 4.87 17.37 -10.21
CA ILE A 52 4.35 17.29 -8.83
C ILE A 52 4.75 18.54 -8.02
N THR A 53 5.96 19.04 -8.23
CA THR A 53 6.42 20.30 -7.60
C THR A 53 5.51 21.46 -7.99
N ASP A 54 5.10 21.54 -9.25
CA ASP A 54 4.17 22.56 -9.73
C ASP A 54 2.83 22.52 -8.98
N LEU A 55 2.30 21.32 -8.66
CA LEU A 55 1.08 21.18 -7.86
C LEU A 55 1.25 21.72 -6.43
N ILE A 56 2.42 21.51 -5.83
CA ILE A 56 2.74 22.02 -4.49
C ILE A 56 2.88 23.54 -4.53
N GLN A 57 3.58 24.08 -5.53
CA GLN A 57 3.76 25.53 -5.69
C GLN A 57 2.45 26.24 -6.00
N ALA A 58 1.55 25.61 -6.74
CA ALA A 58 0.19 26.09 -6.98
C ALA A 58 -0.70 26.03 -5.73
N GLY A 59 -0.27 25.36 -4.66
CA GLY A 59 -1.04 25.18 -3.42
C GLY A 59 -2.19 24.16 -3.51
N THR A 60 -2.29 23.41 -4.61
CA THR A 60 -3.32 22.38 -4.80
C THR A 60 -2.99 21.09 -4.07
N ALA A 61 -1.72 20.85 -3.72
CA ALA A 61 -1.26 19.80 -2.82
C ALA A 61 -0.25 20.38 -1.82
N ARG A 62 -0.23 19.89 -0.57
CA ARG A 62 0.71 20.34 0.47
C ARG A 62 1.99 19.53 0.52
N ALA A 63 1.87 18.23 0.27
CA ALA A 63 2.98 17.27 0.24
C ALA A 63 2.70 16.20 -0.81
N TRP A 64 3.71 15.41 -1.12
CA TRP A 64 3.56 14.31 -2.05
C TRP A 64 4.21 13.02 -1.55
N GLY A 65 3.76 11.91 -2.12
CA GLY A 65 4.28 10.58 -1.89
C GLY A 65 4.26 9.76 -3.18
N THR A 66 4.78 8.54 -3.08
CA THR A 66 4.84 7.60 -4.20
C THR A 66 3.82 6.46 -4.02
N LEU A 67 3.31 5.93 -5.12
CA LEU A 67 2.44 4.76 -5.17
C LEU A 67 3.09 3.70 -6.06
N ASN A 68 3.40 2.54 -5.50
CA ASN A 68 4.02 1.40 -6.20
C ASN A 68 5.45 1.64 -6.76
N TRP A 69 6.13 2.72 -6.37
CA TRP A 69 7.50 2.98 -6.82
C TRP A 69 8.49 2.04 -6.13
N THR A 70 9.54 1.67 -6.87
CA THR A 70 10.67 0.91 -6.29
C THR A 70 11.54 1.82 -5.43
N PRO A 71 12.36 1.24 -4.52
CA PRO A 71 13.35 2.01 -3.75
C PRO A 71 14.29 2.83 -4.64
N GLU A 72 14.74 2.29 -5.78
CA GLU A 72 15.65 2.97 -6.72
C GLU A 72 14.98 4.20 -7.35
N GLN A 73 13.71 4.10 -7.75
CA GLN A 73 12.94 5.22 -8.27
C GLN A 73 12.76 6.32 -7.22
N MET A 74 12.54 5.94 -5.97
CA MET A 74 12.43 6.88 -4.86
C MET A 74 13.76 7.56 -4.55
N GLU A 75 14.87 6.83 -4.53
CA GLU A 75 16.22 7.42 -4.36
C GLU A 75 16.54 8.42 -5.48
N GLU A 76 16.17 8.09 -6.70
CA GLU A 76 16.31 9.02 -7.83
C GLU A 76 15.49 10.29 -7.62
N ALA A 77 14.22 10.15 -7.19
CA ALA A 77 13.37 11.29 -6.88
C ALA A 77 13.96 12.19 -5.79
N PHE A 78 14.48 11.61 -4.71
CA PHE A 78 15.17 12.36 -3.66
C PHE A 78 16.40 13.09 -4.16
N ARG A 79 17.22 12.45 -5.00
CA ARG A 79 18.40 13.05 -5.60
C ARG A 79 18.05 14.24 -6.50
N ILE A 80 16.97 14.11 -7.28
CA ILE A 80 16.48 15.18 -8.17
C ILE A 80 15.91 16.33 -7.35
N ALA A 81 15.00 16.02 -6.41
CA ALA A 81 14.40 17.03 -5.55
C ALA A 81 15.45 17.81 -4.75
N GLY A 82 16.45 17.11 -4.18
CA GLY A 82 17.54 17.73 -3.44
C GLY A 82 18.40 18.68 -4.30
N ARG A 83 18.68 18.32 -5.56
CA ARG A 83 19.41 19.19 -6.50
C ARG A 83 18.60 20.42 -6.91
N ALA A 84 17.30 20.26 -7.06
CA ALA A 84 16.38 21.33 -7.42
C ALA A 84 15.98 22.23 -6.23
N GLY A 85 16.29 21.81 -4.99
CA GLY A 85 15.88 22.52 -3.79
C GLY A 85 14.37 22.47 -3.54
N VAL A 86 13.70 21.38 -3.99
CA VAL A 86 12.26 21.18 -3.84
C VAL A 86 11.96 20.00 -2.90
N PRO A 87 10.75 19.92 -2.33
CA PRO A 87 10.39 18.83 -1.44
C PRO A 87 10.44 17.45 -2.11
N GLY A 88 11.11 16.48 -1.49
CA GLY A 88 11.05 15.07 -1.86
C GLY A 88 9.77 14.38 -1.37
N PRO A 89 9.56 13.09 -1.72
CA PRO A 89 8.40 12.35 -1.27
C PRO A 89 8.44 12.14 0.25
N THR A 90 7.30 12.36 0.93
CA THR A 90 7.18 12.22 2.39
C THR A 90 6.57 10.88 2.80
N ALA A 91 5.95 10.19 1.86
CA ALA A 91 5.32 8.89 2.09
C ALA A 91 5.44 8.00 0.84
N THR A 92 5.31 6.70 1.04
CA THR A 92 5.14 5.72 -0.03
C THR A 92 3.99 4.77 0.30
N GLN A 93 3.20 4.40 -0.71
CA GLN A 93 2.07 3.49 -0.55
C GLN A 93 2.28 2.23 -1.41
N PRO A 94 3.19 1.33 -1.03
CA PRO A 94 3.38 0.06 -1.71
C PRO A 94 2.32 -0.97 -1.33
N PRO A 95 2.05 -1.99 -2.16
CA PRO A 95 1.36 -3.19 -1.71
C PRO A 95 2.25 -3.93 -0.71
N TYR A 96 1.66 -4.37 0.40
CA TYR A 96 2.34 -5.18 1.41
C TYR A 96 1.38 -6.15 2.09
N SER A 97 1.64 -7.43 1.95
CA SER A 97 0.86 -8.51 2.53
C SER A 97 1.72 -9.75 2.72
N LEU A 98 1.16 -10.80 3.30
CA LEU A 98 1.82 -12.11 3.42
C LEU A 98 2.31 -12.69 2.07
N VAL A 99 1.70 -12.28 0.97
CA VAL A 99 2.00 -12.79 -0.38
C VAL A 99 2.57 -11.73 -1.34
N THR A 100 2.84 -10.53 -0.85
CA THR A 100 3.46 -9.43 -1.60
C THR A 100 4.35 -8.66 -0.65
N ARG A 101 5.66 -8.91 -0.68
CA ARG A 101 6.60 -8.42 0.34
C ARG A 101 7.75 -7.60 -0.24
N GLU A 102 8.05 -7.79 -1.51
CA GLU A 102 9.32 -7.47 -2.15
C GLU A 102 9.72 -6.00 -1.97
N ILE A 103 8.78 -5.07 -2.13
CA ILE A 103 9.08 -3.63 -2.03
C ILE A 103 9.34 -3.22 -0.57
N VAL A 104 8.49 -3.65 0.36
CA VAL A 104 8.56 -3.18 1.76
C VAL A 104 9.68 -3.87 2.53
N GLU A 105 9.95 -5.14 2.24
CA GLU A 105 11.03 -5.91 2.88
C GLU A 105 12.39 -5.69 2.21
N ASP A 106 12.47 -4.90 1.13
CA ASP A 106 13.74 -4.50 0.55
C ASP A 106 14.53 -3.64 1.56
N PRO A 107 15.80 -3.98 1.85
CA PRO A 107 16.62 -3.19 2.77
C PRO A 107 16.78 -1.72 2.38
N ALA A 108 16.69 -1.39 1.08
CA ALA A 108 16.74 -0.01 0.61
C ALA A 108 15.48 0.76 1.01
N MET A 109 14.29 0.12 1.01
CA MET A 109 13.06 0.74 1.49
C MET A 109 13.13 1.04 3.00
N GLY A 110 13.68 0.11 3.78
CA GLY A 110 13.93 0.34 5.22
C GLY A 110 14.86 1.54 5.46
N ARG A 111 15.92 1.68 4.65
CA ARG A 111 16.82 2.85 4.72
C ARG A 111 16.11 4.15 4.36
N LEU A 112 15.28 4.17 3.31
CA LEU A 112 14.48 5.35 2.94
C LEU A 112 13.55 5.77 4.09
N ALA A 113 12.90 4.82 4.75
CA ALA A 113 12.07 5.11 5.91
C ALA A 113 12.89 5.72 7.07
N ALA A 114 14.04 5.12 7.41
CA ALA A 114 14.87 5.53 8.53
C ALA A 114 15.63 6.85 8.27
N ASP A 115 16.30 6.96 7.11
CA ASP A 115 17.25 8.04 6.83
C ASP A 115 16.57 9.28 6.24
N ARG A 116 15.45 9.11 5.51
CA ARG A 116 14.69 10.18 4.86
C ARG A 116 13.38 10.52 5.56
N GLY A 117 12.98 9.73 6.55
CA GLY A 117 11.71 9.92 7.25
C GLY A 117 10.48 9.61 6.38
N VAL A 118 10.61 8.72 5.39
CA VAL A 118 9.51 8.33 4.52
C VAL A 118 8.53 7.46 5.29
N ALA A 119 7.27 7.87 5.35
CA ALA A 119 6.21 7.04 5.93
C ALA A 119 5.81 5.92 4.98
N ILE A 120 5.95 4.66 5.39
CA ILE A 120 5.45 3.50 4.63
C ILE A 120 3.99 3.25 5.01
N VAL A 121 3.11 3.44 4.04
CA VAL A 121 1.66 3.26 4.13
C VAL A 121 1.31 1.96 3.44
N ALA A 122 1.32 0.85 4.17
CA ALA A 122 1.07 -0.48 3.62
C ALA A 122 -0.34 -0.59 3.04
N SER A 123 -0.45 -0.93 1.77
CA SER A 123 -1.72 -1.11 1.06
C SER A 123 -1.91 -2.56 0.65
N TYR A 124 -3.13 -2.92 0.21
CA TYR A 124 -3.46 -4.25 -0.31
C TYR A 124 -3.17 -5.41 0.67
N THR A 125 -3.20 -5.14 1.98
CA THR A 125 -2.80 -6.06 3.06
C THR A 125 -3.61 -7.35 3.13
N LEU A 126 -4.84 -7.34 2.63
CA LEU A 126 -5.71 -8.50 2.52
C LEU A 126 -5.66 -9.17 1.12
N ALA A 127 -4.75 -8.77 0.24
CA ALA A 127 -4.60 -9.30 -1.12
C ALA A 127 -5.94 -9.37 -1.88
N GLY A 128 -6.71 -8.27 -1.92
CA GLY A 128 -8.04 -8.24 -2.54
C GLY A 128 -9.10 -9.05 -1.82
N GLY A 129 -8.84 -9.42 -0.57
CA GLY A 129 -9.69 -10.26 0.26
C GLY A 129 -9.36 -11.76 0.20
N ILE A 130 -8.31 -12.15 -0.51
CA ILE A 130 -7.86 -13.55 -0.60
C ILE A 130 -7.44 -14.06 0.79
N LEU A 131 -6.73 -13.24 1.56
CA LEU A 131 -6.25 -13.59 2.90
C LEU A 131 -7.32 -13.56 3.98
N THR A 132 -8.60 -13.30 3.65
CA THR A 132 -9.70 -13.40 4.63
C THR A 132 -10.29 -14.79 4.75
N GLY A 133 -9.90 -15.74 3.89
CA GLY A 133 -10.48 -17.09 3.83
C GLY A 133 -11.87 -17.18 3.19
N LYS A 134 -12.47 -16.04 2.79
CA LYS A 134 -13.86 -16.02 2.28
C LYS A 134 -14.07 -16.83 0.99
N TYR A 135 -13.02 -16.95 0.17
CA TYR A 135 -13.13 -17.65 -1.12
C TYR A 135 -13.19 -19.16 -1.00
N ASP A 136 -12.87 -19.74 0.15
CA ASP A 136 -13.11 -21.16 0.41
C ASP A 136 -14.59 -21.45 0.68
N GLN A 137 -15.34 -20.47 1.20
CA GLN A 137 -16.77 -20.57 1.46
C GLN A 137 -17.61 -20.13 0.25
N ASP A 138 -17.19 -19.07 -0.44
CA ASP A 138 -17.85 -18.51 -1.63
C ASP A 138 -16.84 -18.01 -2.66
N PRO A 139 -16.40 -18.91 -3.58
CA PRO A 139 -15.46 -18.54 -4.64
C PRO A 139 -15.99 -17.46 -5.61
N GLY A 140 -17.30 -17.29 -5.65
CA GLY A 140 -17.98 -16.31 -6.53
C GLY A 140 -18.07 -14.91 -5.95
N ALA A 141 -17.76 -14.72 -4.66
CA ALA A 141 -17.94 -13.44 -3.97
C ALA A 141 -16.64 -12.61 -3.90
N GLY A 142 -16.74 -11.33 -4.24
CA GLY A 142 -15.67 -10.34 -4.02
C GLY A 142 -14.76 -10.08 -5.21
N ARG A 143 -13.70 -9.28 -4.99
CA ARG A 143 -12.86 -8.73 -6.06
C ARG A 143 -12.07 -9.76 -6.86
N ALA A 144 -11.67 -10.87 -6.23
CA ALA A 144 -10.89 -11.92 -6.88
C ALA A 144 -11.76 -13.03 -7.49
N ALA A 145 -13.09 -12.91 -7.43
CA ALA A 145 -14.01 -13.86 -8.07
C ALA A 145 -13.65 -14.05 -9.56
N GLY A 146 -13.61 -15.30 -10.01
CA GLY A 146 -13.24 -15.65 -11.40
C GLY A 146 -11.75 -15.56 -11.72
N THR A 147 -10.88 -15.22 -10.76
CA THR A 147 -9.42 -15.14 -10.97
C THR A 147 -8.62 -16.07 -10.06
N LEU A 148 -9.27 -16.80 -9.17
CA LEU A 148 -8.62 -17.58 -8.10
C LEU A 148 -7.68 -18.67 -8.61
N GLU A 149 -7.93 -19.24 -9.78
CA GLU A 149 -7.10 -20.29 -10.40
C GLU A 149 -5.96 -19.72 -11.26
N GLN A 150 -5.91 -18.40 -11.45
CA GLN A 150 -4.84 -17.80 -12.25
C GLN A 150 -3.48 -18.03 -11.56
N PRO A 151 -2.40 -18.35 -12.28
CA PRO A 151 -1.09 -18.69 -11.71
C PRO A 151 -0.54 -17.63 -10.76
N ARG A 152 -0.85 -16.35 -10.98
CA ARG A 152 -0.45 -15.24 -10.10
C ARG A 152 -1.29 -15.12 -8.82
N VAL A 153 -2.48 -15.73 -8.77
CA VAL A 153 -3.45 -15.61 -7.67
C VAL A 153 -3.49 -16.88 -6.81
N ALA A 154 -3.36 -18.04 -7.44
CA ALA A 154 -3.45 -19.34 -6.77
C ALA A 154 -2.52 -19.50 -5.55
N PRO A 155 -1.25 -19.04 -5.56
CA PRO A 155 -0.41 -19.06 -4.36
C PRO A 155 -1.00 -18.27 -3.20
N GLY A 156 -1.64 -17.13 -3.49
CA GLY A 156 -2.33 -16.33 -2.48
C GLY A 156 -3.53 -17.05 -1.86
N VAL A 157 -4.27 -17.86 -2.64
CA VAL A 157 -5.37 -18.67 -2.11
C VAL A 157 -4.85 -19.75 -1.16
N ALA A 158 -3.74 -20.42 -1.50
CA ALA A 158 -3.10 -21.38 -0.61
C ALA A 158 -2.64 -20.71 0.70
N ALA A 159 -1.97 -19.56 0.60
CA ALA A 159 -1.58 -18.76 1.78
C ALA A 159 -2.79 -18.34 2.63
N GLY A 160 -3.92 -17.99 2.01
CA GLY A 160 -5.16 -17.67 2.71
C GLY A 160 -5.69 -18.86 3.56
N ARG A 161 -5.58 -20.09 3.06
CA ARG A 161 -5.93 -21.32 3.81
C ARG A 161 -4.97 -21.57 4.97
N GLU A 162 -3.67 -21.43 4.74
CA GLU A 162 -2.66 -21.56 5.81
C GLU A 162 -2.91 -20.52 6.91
N LEU A 163 -3.21 -19.27 6.52
CA LEU A 163 -3.53 -18.19 7.45
C LEU A 163 -4.81 -18.48 8.24
N ALA A 164 -5.85 -18.99 7.59
CA ALA A 164 -7.11 -19.33 8.26
C ALA A 164 -6.91 -20.44 9.31
N ALA A 165 -6.08 -21.45 9.00
CA ALA A 165 -5.73 -22.50 9.94
C ALA A 165 -4.95 -21.95 11.16
N LEU A 166 -3.96 -21.09 10.91
CA LEU A 166 -3.20 -20.42 11.98
C LEU A 166 -4.11 -19.53 12.84
N ALA A 167 -4.99 -18.75 12.21
CA ALA A 167 -5.93 -17.88 12.91
C ALA A 167 -6.87 -18.68 13.83
N ALA A 168 -7.39 -19.80 13.37
CA ALA A 168 -8.21 -20.69 14.19
C ALA A 168 -7.45 -21.24 15.39
N ASP A 169 -6.19 -21.64 15.22
CA ASP A 169 -5.34 -22.18 16.27
C ASP A 169 -5.06 -21.15 17.40
N ILE A 170 -4.88 -19.87 17.05
CA ILE A 170 -4.59 -18.80 18.02
C ILE A 170 -5.83 -18.00 18.46
N GLY A 171 -7.02 -18.37 18.01
CA GLY A 171 -8.27 -17.70 18.35
C GLY A 171 -8.38 -16.29 17.78
N ALA A 172 -7.98 -16.09 16.51
CA ALA A 172 -8.01 -14.80 15.82
C ALA A 172 -8.82 -14.89 14.51
N GLU A 173 -9.20 -13.73 13.98
CA GLU A 173 -9.80 -13.63 12.65
C GLU A 173 -8.69 -13.56 11.59
N PRO A 174 -8.81 -14.28 10.44
CA PRO A 174 -7.78 -14.26 9.39
C PRO A 174 -7.45 -12.85 8.88
N ALA A 175 -8.46 -12.00 8.69
CA ALA A 175 -8.25 -10.63 8.26
C ALA A 175 -7.42 -9.81 9.26
N SER A 176 -7.72 -9.93 10.56
CA SER A 176 -6.96 -9.25 11.62
C SER A 176 -5.53 -9.76 11.68
N LEU A 177 -5.32 -11.07 11.48
CA LEU A 177 -3.98 -11.68 11.49
C LEU A 177 -3.16 -11.25 10.28
N ALA A 178 -3.77 -11.16 9.07
CA ALA A 178 -3.11 -10.63 7.89
C ALA A 178 -2.67 -9.15 8.07
N MET A 179 -3.51 -8.35 8.73
CA MET A 179 -3.15 -6.95 9.02
C MET A 179 -2.10 -6.85 10.12
N ALA A 180 -2.16 -7.72 11.14
CA ALA A 180 -1.15 -7.80 12.19
C ALA A 180 0.24 -8.10 11.62
N PHE A 181 0.34 -8.96 10.59
CA PHE A 181 1.60 -9.18 9.86
C PHE A 181 2.20 -7.89 9.36
N ALA A 182 1.43 -7.05 8.67
CA ALA A 182 1.93 -5.78 8.15
C ALA A 182 2.32 -4.80 9.27
N LEU A 183 1.57 -4.78 10.38
CA LEU A 183 1.84 -3.94 11.55
C LEU A 183 3.09 -4.38 12.33
N LEU A 184 3.49 -5.65 12.24
CA LEU A 184 4.70 -6.17 12.90
C LEU A 184 6.00 -5.70 12.22
N ASN A 185 5.95 -5.25 10.97
CA ASN A 185 7.12 -4.69 10.30
C ASN A 185 7.43 -3.30 10.86
N PRO A 186 8.60 -3.09 11.49
CA PRO A 186 8.95 -1.82 12.15
C PRO A 186 9.09 -0.64 11.18
N SER A 187 9.27 -0.90 9.88
CA SER A 187 9.34 0.15 8.85
C SER A 187 7.95 0.64 8.41
N VAL A 188 6.88 -0.12 8.70
CA VAL A 188 5.51 0.25 8.32
C VAL A 188 4.95 1.27 9.31
N THR A 189 4.59 2.45 8.80
CA THR A 189 4.01 3.53 9.60
C THR A 189 2.52 3.32 9.84
N THR A 190 1.80 2.84 8.83
CA THR A 190 0.35 2.61 8.91
C THR A 190 -0.11 1.59 7.87
N VAL A 191 -1.26 0.98 8.14
CA VAL A 191 -1.89 -0.03 7.28
C VAL A 191 -3.23 0.49 6.79
N LEU A 192 -3.45 0.42 5.48
CA LEU A 192 -4.73 0.75 4.86
C LEU A 192 -5.61 -0.49 4.73
N PHE A 193 -6.88 -0.30 5.01
CA PHE A 193 -7.89 -1.30 4.73
C PHE A 193 -9.17 -0.69 4.16
N GLY A 194 -9.91 -1.47 3.39
CA GLY A 194 -11.27 -1.15 2.97
C GLY A 194 -12.28 -1.96 3.76
N ALA A 195 -13.42 -1.34 4.07
CA ALA A 195 -14.55 -2.01 4.69
C ALA A 195 -15.85 -1.58 4.02
N THR A 196 -16.78 -2.52 3.88
CA THR A 196 -18.13 -2.27 3.33
C THR A 196 -19.21 -2.34 4.41
N ARG A 197 -18.82 -2.72 5.64
CA ARG A 197 -19.70 -2.84 6.80
C ARG A 197 -18.99 -2.39 8.09
N PRO A 198 -19.71 -1.77 9.05
CA PRO A 198 -19.12 -1.29 10.30
C PRO A 198 -18.41 -2.39 11.13
N GLU A 199 -18.92 -3.63 11.07
CA GLU A 199 -18.35 -4.77 11.80
C GLU A 199 -16.93 -5.07 11.32
N GLN A 200 -16.67 -4.92 10.00
CA GLN A 200 -15.34 -5.10 9.42
C GLN A 200 -14.35 -4.04 9.94
N ILE A 201 -14.80 -2.82 10.16
CA ILE A 201 -13.95 -1.77 10.74
C ILE A 201 -13.52 -2.16 12.14
N ARG A 202 -14.46 -2.61 12.99
CA ARG A 202 -14.16 -3.05 14.36
C ARG A 202 -13.21 -4.24 14.38
N ALA A 203 -13.46 -5.25 13.54
CA ALA A 203 -12.59 -6.40 13.40
C ALA A 203 -11.19 -6.03 12.95
N ASN A 204 -11.07 -5.14 11.95
CA ASN A 204 -9.78 -4.71 11.43
C ASN A 204 -8.97 -3.89 12.47
N LEU A 205 -9.63 -3.05 13.27
CA LEU A 205 -8.96 -2.33 14.38
C LEU A 205 -8.40 -3.28 15.43
N GLY A 206 -9.01 -4.45 15.64
CA GLY A 206 -8.49 -5.51 16.52
C GLY A 206 -7.12 -6.05 16.10
N ALA A 207 -6.65 -5.78 14.86
CA ALA A 207 -5.33 -6.17 14.42
C ALA A 207 -4.19 -5.48 15.22
N LEU A 208 -4.42 -4.29 15.76
CA LEU A 208 -3.45 -3.58 16.61
C LEU A 208 -3.19 -4.35 17.91
N ASP A 209 -4.27 -4.72 18.62
CA ASP A 209 -4.17 -5.50 19.86
C ASP A 209 -3.60 -6.89 19.58
N LEU A 210 -3.99 -7.49 18.45
CA LEU A 210 -3.46 -8.78 18.02
C LEU A 210 -1.96 -8.72 17.78
N ALA A 211 -1.46 -7.75 17.02
CA ALA A 211 -0.04 -7.58 16.75
C ALA A 211 0.78 -7.40 18.06
N ALA A 212 0.23 -6.68 19.05
CA ALA A 212 0.88 -6.46 20.32
C ALA A 212 0.98 -7.73 21.20
N ARG A 213 -0.01 -8.64 21.12
CA ARG A 213 -0.10 -9.85 21.97
C ARG A 213 0.50 -11.12 21.38
N LEU A 214 0.78 -11.15 20.06
CA LEU A 214 1.38 -12.32 19.41
C LEU A 214 2.73 -12.67 20.05
N THR A 215 2.86 -13.93 20.44
CA THR A 215 4.12 -14.50 20.95
C THR A 215 5.17 -14.58 19.84
N PRO A 216 6.48 -14.71 20.16
CA PRO A 216 7.52 -14.91 19.15
C PRO A 216 7.24 -16.10 18.22
N ASP A 217 6.81 -17.25 18.75
CA ASP A 217 6.47 -18.45 17.96
C ASP A 217 5.32 -18.18 16.97
N GLU A 218 4.25 -17.50 17.43
CA GLU A 218 3.13 -17.13 16.57
C GLU A 218 3.53 -16.16 15.47
N ARG A 219 4.43 -15.21 15.76
CA ARG A 219 5.00 -14.29 14.76
C ARG A 219 5.84 -15.02 13.71
N ASP A 220 6.67 -15.97 14.13
CA ASP A 220 7.48 -16.78 13.22
C ASP A 220 6.59 -17.66 12.33
N ARG A 221 5.56 -18.28 12.89
CA ARG A 221 4.55 -19.06 12.14
C ARG A 221 3.80 -18.17 11.15
N LEU A 222 3.41 -16.96 11.56
CA LEU A 222 2.74 -16.00 10.70
C LEU A 222 3.67 -15.55 9.56
N ALA A 223 4.93 -15.24 9.84
CA ALA A 223 5.91 -14.85 8.84
C ALA A 223 6.18 -15.95 7.80
N ALA A 224 5.99 -17.22 8.17
CA ALA A 224 6.17 -18.37 7.27
C ALA A 224 4.99 -18.61 6.31
N VAL A 225 3.81 -18.02 6.56
CA VAL A 225 2.63 -18.15 5.69
C VAL A 225 2.91 -17.55 4.32
N GLY A 226 2.61 -18.30 3.26
CA GLY A 226 2.76 -17.86 1.87
C GLY A 226 4.20 -17.81 1.36
N VAL A 227 5.18 -18.25 2.16
CA VAL A 227 6.58 -18.39 1.70
C VAL A 227 6.71 -19.75 1.00
N PRO A 228 7.22 -19.82 -0.25
CA PRO A 228 7.49 -21.08 -0.92
C PRO A 228 8.46 -21.93 -0.09
N ARG A 229 8.11 -23.20 0.12
CA ARG A 229 8.96 -24.18 0.84
C ARG A 229 9.93 -24.85 -0.12
#